data_6b8ec3488817911c3153cda7b8ab676e
#
_entry.id   6b8ec3488817911c3153cda7b8ab676e
#
_cell.length_a   1.000
_cell.length_b   1.000
_cell.length_c   1.000
_cell.angle_alpha   90.00
_cell.angle_beta   90.00
_cell.angle_gamma   90.00
#
_symmetry.space_group_name_H-M   'P 1'
#
loop_
_entity.id
_entity.type
_entity.pdbx_description
1 polymer ?
#
loop_
_entity_poly.entity_id
_entity_poly.type
_entity_poly.pdbx_seq_one_letter_code
_entity_poly.pdbx_strand_id
1 'polypeptide(L)'
;QIELKHLMQNQAYSKSYLSNAKNRLAQFFDYAINDCGFRSDWITKLFVISGYAERFERGNPSILAGMSGIELAQNVIKKIYPEKDLPEPRFGNDKSPEYWAGWALAEYQWQTGRRFKDIFEYAPLSEIISMYSIYHEMDVSHFVEALNNYYIKFNADTKLKRIRESRGLSQSEL
;
A
#
# COMPACT_ATOMS: atom_id res chain seq x y z
N GLN A 1 -5.18 -0.32 -29.44
CA GLN A 1 -4.83 1.11 -29.20
C GLN A 1 -5.73 1.75 -28.15
N ILE A 2 -7.01 1.38 -28.04
CA ILE A 2 -7.95 1.94 -27.04
C ILE A 2 -7.67 1.37 -25.66
N GLU A 3 -7.36 0.08 -25.54
CA GLU A 3 -6.98 -0.56 -24.26
C GLU A 3 -5.68 0.00 -23.67
N LEU A 4 -4.66 0.24 -24.52
CA LEU A 4 -3.40 0.85 -24.07
C LEU A 4 -3.59 2.29 -23.57
N LYS A 5 -4.46 3.06 -24.24
CA LYS A 5 -4.80 4.43 -23.81
C LYS A 5 -5.56 4.43 -22.48
N HIS A 6 -6.42 3.43 -22.24
CA HIS A 6 -7.17 3.30 -21.00
C HIS A 6 -6.26 2.90 -19.83
N LEU A 7 -5.29 2.00 -20.07
CA LEU A 7 -4.25 1.62 -19.11
C LEU A 7 -3.31 2.79 -18.77
N MET A 8 -2.98 3.64 -19.75
CA MET A 8 -2.13 4.82 -19.53
C MET A 8 -2.86 5.95 -18.78
N GLN A 9 -4.18 5.99 -18.80
CA GLN A 9 -4.97 7.03 -18.12
C GLN A 9 -5.13 6.81 -16.62
N ASN A 10 -4.86 5.60 -16.12
CA ASN A 10 -5.05 5.26 -14.71
C ASN A 10 -3.75 5.21 -13.90
N GLN A 11 -2.58 5.35 -14.55
CA GLN A 11 -1.30 5.34 -13.86
C GLN A 11 -1.18 6.56 -12.95
N ALA A 12 -0.78 6.32 -11.70
CA ALA A 12 -0.74 7.34 -10.67
C ALA A 12 0.28 8.47 -10.97
N TYR A 13 1.40 8.14 -11.61
CA TYR A 13 2.49 9.06 -11.93
C TYR A 13 3.38 8.46 -13.03
N SER A 14 4.41 9.20 -13.44
CA SER A 14 5.33 8.75 -14.49
C SER A 14 5.98 7.40 -14.16
N LYS A 15 6.00 6.50 -15.15
CA LYS A 15 6.64 5.18 -15.04
C LYS A 15 8.11 5.25 -14.64
N SER A 16 8.79 6.36 -14.95
CA SER A 16 10.19 6.56 -14.57
C SER A 16 10.44 6.52 -13.06
N TYR A 17 9.42 6.80 -12.25
CA TYR A 17 9.49 6.73 -10.78
C TYR A 17 9.06 5.39 -10.19
N LEU A 18 8.50 4.49 -10.99
CA LEU A 18 7.91 3.24 -10.47
C LEU A 18 8.91 2.37 -9.72
N SER A 19 10.09 2.15 -10.28
CA SER A 19 11.13 1.36 -9.63
C SER A 19 11.54 1.96 -8.27
N ASN A 20 11.70 3.27 -8.22
CA ASN A 20 11.99 3.97 -6.98
C ASN A 20 10.86 3.82 -5.96
N ALA A 21 9.62 4.03 -6.38
CA ALA A 21 8.45 3.89 -5.52
C ALA A 21 8.35 2.49 -4.91
N LYS A 22 8.55 1.46 -5.71
CA LYS A 22 8.53 0.06 -5.26
C LYS A 22 9.60 -0.19 -4.19
N ASN A 23 10.83 0.25 -4.45
CA ASN A 23 11.93 0.08 -3.50
C ASN A 23 11.71 0.89 -2.21
N ARG A 24 11.16 2.10 -2.31
CA ARG A 24 10.88 2.96 -1.15
C ARG A 24 9.84 2.34 -0.23
N LEU A 25 8.72 1.89 -0.80
CA LEU A 25 7.64 1.31 0.00
C LEU A 25 8.05 -0.04 0.59
N ALA A 26 8.82 -0.83 -0.14
CA ALA A 26 9.39 -2.08 0.36
C ALA A 26 10.28 -1.84 1.59
N GLN A 27 11.25 -0.94 1.49
CA GLN A 27 12.14 -0.59 2.60
C GLN A 27 11.37 0.02 3.78
N PHE A 28 10.38 0.84 3.49
CA PHE A 28 9.54 1.48 4.49
C PHE A 28 8.87 0.46 5.41
N PHE A 29 8.14 -0.49 4.84
CA PHE A 29 7.43 -1.49 5.63
C PHE A 29 8.37 -2.47 6.31
N ASP A 30 9.42 -2.90 5.62
CA ASP A 30 10.40 -3.80 6.22
C ASP A 30 11.04 -3.19 7.47
N TYR A 31 11.53 -1.97 7.36
CA TYR A 31 12.17 -1.26 8.48
C TYR A 31 11.18 -0.97 9.61
N ALA A 32 10.02 -0.42 9.29
CA ALA A 32 9.04 -0.02 10.30
C ALA A 32 8.51 -1.22 11.10
N ILE A 33 8.29 -2.36 10.44
CA ILE A 33 7.73 -3.56 11.09
C ILE A 33 8.84 -4.40 11.73
N ASN A 34 9.89 -4.73 10.98
CA ASN A 34 10.90 -5.69 11.43
C ASN A 34 11.97 -5.05 12.32
N ASP A 35 12.36 -3.81 12.08
CA ASP A 35 13.38 -3.13 12.88
C ASP A 35 12.75 -2.30 14.01
N CYS A 36 11.72 -1.52 13.72
CA CYS A 36 11.06 -0.65 14.70
C CYS A 36 9.97 -1.35 15.52
N GLY A 37 9.50 -2.53 15.10
CA GLY A 37 8.49 -3.31 15.82
C GLY A 37 7.06 -2.78 15.72
N PHE A 38 6.76 -1.95 14.74
CA PHE A 38 5.39 -1.49 14.52
C PHE A 38 4.50 -2.61 13.97
N ARG A 39 3.24 -2.63 14.42
CA ARG A 39 2.21 -3.47 13.81
C ARG A 39 1.86 -2.92 12.43
N SER A 40 1.53 -3.82 11.51
CA SER A 40 1.17 -3.45 10.13
C SER A 40 -0.03 -2.50 10.05
N ASP A 41 -1.06 -2.73 10.87
CA ASP A 41 -2.25 -1.89 10.90
C ASP A 41 -1.95 -0.48 11.45
N TRP A 42 -0.99 -0.35 12.35
CA TRP A 42 -0.62 0.94 12.92
C TRP A 42 0.30 1.74 12.00
N ILE A 43 1.32 1.12 11.41
CA ILE A 43 2.24 1.85 10.53
C ILE A 43 1.53 2.35 9.25
N THR A 44 0.58 1.60 8.71
CA THR A 44 -0.24 2.07 7.58
C THR A 44 -1.10 3.27 7.97
N LYS A 45 -1.66 3.25 9.16
CA LYS A 45 -2.40 4.40 9.69
C LYS A 45 -1.51 5.64 9.84
N LEU A 46 -0.30 5.48 10.40
CA LEU A 46 0.68 6.57 10.50
C LEU A 46 1.07 7.11 9.12
N PHE A 47 1.27 6.23 8.15
CA PHE A 47 1.58 6.61 6.78
C PHE A 47 0.51 7.53 6.19
N VAL A 48 -0.75 7.20 6.40
CA VAL A 48 -1.88 8.00 5.90
C VAL A 48 -2.03 9.31 6.67
N ILE A 49 -2.08 9.27 8.00
CA ILE A 49 -2.36 10.48 8.81
C ILE A 49 -1.19 11.48 8.82
N SER A 50 0.03 11.03 8.57
CA SER A 50 1.19 11.91 8.44
C SER A 50 1.17 12.78 7.16
N GLY A 51 0.33 12.43 6.19
CA GLY A 51 0.28 13.08 4.88
C GLY A 51 1.28 12.53 3.86
N TYR A 52 2.20 11.67 4.27
CA TYR A 52 3.20 11.09 3.36
C TYR A 52 2.60 10.13 2.35
N ALA A 53 1.54 9.39 2.69
CA ALA A 53 0.86 8.51 1.76
C ALA A 53 0.27 9.29 0.57
N GLU A 54 -0.37 10.42 0.83
CA GLU A 54 -0.93 11.28 -0.22
C GLU A 54 0.16 11.82 -1.15
N ARG A 55 1.27 12.28 -0.59
CA ARG A 55 2.41 12.78 -1.38
C ARG A 55 3.05 11.67 -2.21
N PHE A 56 3.19 10.49 -1.64
CA PHE A 56 3.71 9.29 -2.32
C PHE A 56 2.82 8.89 -3.51
N GLU A 57 1.54 8.72 -3.27
CA GLU A 57 0.59 8.24 -4.29
C GLU A 57 0.39 9.21 -5.45
N ARG A 58 0.70 10.48 -5.26
CA ARG A 58 0.71 11.51 -6.29
C ARG A 58 2.04 11.62 -7.04
N GLY A 59 3.02 10.83 -6.68
CA GLY A 59 4.31 10.82 -7.36
C GLY A 59 5.23 11.98 -7.01
N ASN A 60 5.14 12.51 -5.78
CA ASN A 60 6.01 13.60 -5.34
C ASN A 60 7.49 13.18 -5.41
N PRO A 61 8.32 13.87 -6.23
CA PRO A 61 9.71 13.47 -6.41
C PRO A 61 10.55 13.51 -5.13
N SER A 62 10.23 14.39 -4.19
CA SER A 62 10.96 14.47 -2.92
C SER A 62 10.78 13.20 -2.08
N ILE A 63 9.66 12.51 -2.24
CA ILE A 63 9.38 11.23 -1.58
C ILE A 63 9.98 10.07 -2.38
N LEU A 64 9.69 10.01 -3.69
CA LEU A 64 10.04 8.86 -4.52
C LEU A 64 11.52 8.79 -4.89
N ALA A 65 12.16 9.95 -5.06
CA ALA A 65 13.55 10.05 -5.50
C ALA A 65 14.46 10.80 -4.53
N GLY A 66 13.91 11.53 -3.58
CA GLY A 66 14.66 12.42 -2.68
C GLY A 66 15.02 11.81 -1.33
N MET A 67 14.52 10.60 -0.99
CA MET A 67 14.82 9.93 0.27
C MET A 67 14.77 8.41 0.11
N SER A 68 15.44 7.69 1.01
CA SER A 68 15.32 6.23 1.10
C SER A 68 13.99 5.83 1.74
N GLY A 69 13.62 4.54 1.62
CA GLY A 69 12.44 4.01 2.31
C GLY A 69 12.60 4.05 3.83
N ILE A 70 13.81 3.92 4.33
CA ILE A 70 14.12 4.02 5.77
C ILE A 70 13.91 5.46 6.25
N GLU A 71 14.41 6.44 5.52
CA GLU A 71 14.17 7.86 5.83
C GLU A 71 12.69 8.19 5.79
N LEU A 72 11.95 7.66 4.81
CA LEU A 72 10.51 7.83 4.73
C LEU A 72 9.83 7.28 5.99
N ALA A 73 10.20 6.08 6.44
CA ALA A 73 9.68 5.49 7.66
C ALA A 73 9.98 6.35 8.88
N GLN A 74 11.22 6.81 9.02
CA GLN A 74 11.63 7.68 10.11
C GLN A 74 10.84 9.00 10.12
N ASN A 75 10.65 9.61 8.95
CA ASN A 75 9.90 10.86 8.82
C ASN A 75 8.43 10.66 9.19
N VAL A 76 7.81 9.58 8.76
CA VAL A 76 6.43 9.23 9.10
C VAL A 76 6.28 9.04 10.61
N ILE A 77 7.16 8.23 11.19
CA ILE A 77 7.09 7.90 12.63
C ILE A 77 7.34 9.16 13.47
N LYS A 78 8.36 9.92 13.16
CA LYS A 78 8.72 11.13 13.93
C LYS A 78 7.72 12.27 13.78
N LYS A 79 6.92 12.27 12.71
CA LYS A 79 5.81 13.24 12.57
C LYS A 79 4.79 13.08 13.69
N ILE A 80 4.55 11.85 14.13
CA ILE A 80 3.56 11.52 15.17
C ILE A 80 4.25 11.35 16.54
N TYR A 81 5.46 10.81 16.56
CA TYR A 81 6.26 10.55 17.75
C TYR A 81 7.62 11.24 17.65
N PRO A 82 7.70 12.59 17.81
CA PRO A 82 8.94 13.36 17.56
C PRO A 82 10.12 12.94 18.43
N GLU A 83 9.87 12.47 19.65
CA GLU A 83 10.88 12.11 20.65
C GLU A 83 11.27 10.62 20.62
N LYS A 84 10.68 9.84 19.71
CA LYS A 84 10.94 8.41 19.66
C LYS A 84 12.33 8.13 19.08
N ASP A 85 13.12 7.37 19.82
CA ASP A 85 14.37 6.81 19.30
C ASP A 85 14.07 5.66 18.35
N LEU A 86 14.70 5.69 17.20
CA LEU A 86 14.54 4.67 16.17
C LEU A 86 15.85 3.89 15.99
N PRO A 87 15.79 2.56 15.81
CA PRO A 87 16.97 1.76 15.66
C PRO A 87 17.70 2.03 14.35
N GLU A 88 18.99 1.71 14.32
CA GLU A 88 19.73 1.62 13.07
C GLU A 88 19.16 0.48 12.22
N PRO A 89 19.08 0.66 10.88
CA PRO A 89 18.57 -0.39 10.03
C PRO A 89 19.49 -1.62 10.04
N ARG A 90 18.87 -2.80 10.13
CA ARG A 90 19.61 -4.05 10.01
C ARG A 90 20.05 -4.26 8.57
N PHE A 91 21.29 -4.69 8.38
CA PHE A 91 21.80 -5.08 7.08
C PHE A 91 21.59 -6.59 6.90
N GLY A 92 20.71 -6.96 5.98
CA GLY A 92 20.46 -8.33 5.58
C GLY A 92 20.19 -8.41 4.08
N ASN A 93 20.53 -9.55 3.48
CA ASN A 93 20.29 -9.79 2.06
C ASN A 93 18.92 -10.41 1.81
N ASP A 94 18.24 -10.84 2.86
CA ASP A 94 16.97 -11.53 2.75
C ASP A 94 15.82 -10.52 2.73
N LYS A 95 15.07 -10.55 1.65
CA LYS A 95 13.87 -9.73 1.49
C LYS A 95 12.72 -10.39 2.26
N SER A 96 12.22 -9.68 3.26
CA SER A 96 11.11 -10.15 4.08
C SER A 96 9.78 -10.15 3.33
N PRO A 97 8.75 -10.87 3.85
CA PRO A 97 7.38 -10.72 3.35
C PRO A 97 6.87 -9.29 3.39
N GLU A 98 7.27 -8.51 4.38
CA GLU A 98 6.93 -7.08 4.53
C GLU A 98 7.60 -6.24 3.43
N TYR A 99 8.83 -6.54 3.08
CA TYR A 99 9.53 -5.91 1.95
C TYR A 99 8.76 -6.17 0.65
N TRP A 100 8.46 -7.43 0.37
CA TRP A 100 7.69 -7.81 -0.81
C TRP A 100 6.33 -7.14 -0.85
N ALA A 101 5.62 -7.10 0.28
CA ALA A 101 4.29 -6.48 0.36
C ALA A 101 4.33 -5.00 -0.04
N GLY A 102 5.31 -4.26 0.43
CA GLY A 102 5.51 -2.86 0.05
C GLY A 102 5.83 -2.71 -1.44
N TRP A 103 6.70 -3.56 -1.95
CA TRP A 103 7.10 -3.58 -3.36
C TRP A 103 5.89 -3.87 -4.27
N ALA A 104 5.11 -4.88 -3.96
CA ALA A 104 3.93 -5.26 -4.73
C ALA A 104 2.79 -4.22 -4.60
N LEU A 105 2.59 -3.69 -3.42
CA LEU A 105 1.57 -2.66 -3.18
C LEU A 105 1.85 -1.38 -3.96
N ALA A 106 3.11 -0.96 -4.05
CA ALA A 106 3.49 0.21 -4.84
C ALA A 106 3.17 0.02 -6.33
N GLU A 107 3.40 -1.18 -6.87
CA GLU A 107 3.02 -1.53 -8.24
C GLU A 107 1.51 -1.43 -8.44
N TYR A 108 0.74 -2.02 -7.54
CA TYR A 108 -0.72 -1.98 -7.57
C TYR A 108 -1.26 -0.55 -7.50
N GLN A 109 -0.76 0.25 -6.57
CA GLN A 109 -1.16 1.64 -6.42
C GLN A 109 -0.85 2.45 -7.69
N TRP A 110 0.34 2.23 -8.27
CA TRP A 110 0.73 2.92 -9.50
C TRP A 110 -0.18 2.55 -10.67
N GLN A 111 -0.47 1.26 -10.86
CA GLN A 111 -1.32 0.79 -11.96
C GLN A 111 -2.76 1.29 -11.87
N THR A 112 -3.30 1.39 -10.66
CA THR A 112 -4.71 1.71 -10.45
C THR A 112 -4.97 3.19 -10.18
N GLY A 113 -3.96 3.92 -9.71
CA GLY A 113 -4.12 5.30 -9.26
C GLY A 113 -4.95 5.45 -7.98
N ARG A 114 -5.30 4.34 -7.33
CA ARG A 114 -6.11 4.36 -6.10
C ARG A 114 -5.30 4.86 -4.93
N ARG A 115 -5.97 5.50 -3.97
CA ARG A 115 -5.33 6.05 -2.78
C ARG A 115 -5.02 4.95 -1.77
N PHE A 116 -3.89 5.05 -1.09
CA PHE A 116 -3.51 4.09 -0.05
C PHE A 116 -4.58 3.93 1.03
N LYS A 117 -5.18 5.04 1.49
CA LYS A 117 -6.22 4.98 2.51
C LYS A 117 -7.42 4.13 2.09
N ASP A 118 -7.78 4.16 0.81
CA ASP A 118 -8.89 3.38 0.26
C ASP A 118 -8.49 1.92 0.06
N ILE A 119 -7.26 1.67 -0.42
CA ILE A 119 -6.73 0.32 -0.58
C ILE A 119 -6.73 -0.43 0.75
N PHE A 120 -6.27 0.21 1.82
CA PHE A 120 -6.20 -0.42 3.15
C PHE A 120 -7.56 -0.76 3.76
N GLU A 121 -8.66 -0.18 3.26
CA GLU A 121 -10.01 -0.56 3.67
C GLU A 121 -10.40 -1.95 3.16
N TYR A 122 -10.04 -2.32 1.93
CA TYR A 122 -10.36 -3.63 1.37
C TYR A 122 -9.21 -4.63 1.39
N ALA A 123 -7.98 -4.16 1.55
CA ALA A 123 -6.77 -4.98 1.62
C ALA A 123 -5.83 -4.44 2.70
N PRO A 124 -6.07 -4.74 4.00
CA PRO A 124 -5.15 -4.39 5.06
C PRO A 124 -3.74 -4.92 4.78
N LEU A 125 -2.71 -4.22 5.23
CA LEU A 125 -1.33 -4.64 4.96
C LEU A 125 -1.03 -6.06 5.48
N SER A 126 -1.65 -6.47 6.58
CA SER A 126 -1.52 -7.84 7.09
C SER A 126 -1.99 -8.89 6.09
N GLU A 127 -3.09 -8.62 5.37
CA GLU A 127 -3.57 -9.48 4.29
C GLU A 127 -2.59 -9.52 3.11
N ILE A 128 -2.06 -8.36 2.72
CA ILE A 128 -1.07 -8.28 1.64
C ILE A 128 0.19 -9.05 2.02
N ILE A 129 0.67 -8.92 3.25
CA ILE A 129 1.84 -9.67 3.75
C ILE A 129 1.57 -11.18 3.68
N SER A 130 0.37 -11.63 4.05
CA SER A 130 0.00 -13.05 3.99
C SER A 130 -0.01 -13.61 2.56
N MET A 131 -0.16 -12.76 1.55
CA MET A 131 -0.13 -13.17 0.15
C MET A 131 1.29 -13.51 -0.34
N TYR A 132 2.32 -13.17 0.41
CA TYR A 132 3.72 -13.48 0.07
C TYR A 132 3.93 -14.96 -0.27
N SER A 133 3.41 -15.85 0.54
CA SER A 133 3.61 -17.30 0.37
C SER A 133 3.12 -17.83 -0.98
N ILE A 134 2.12 -17.18 -1.57
CA ILE A 134 1.52 -17.59 -2.85
C ILE A 134 2.13 -16.81 -4.02
N TYR A 135 2.30 -15.50 -3.87
CA TYR A 135 2.53 -14.60 -5.00
C TYR A 135 3.98 -14.12 -5.16
N HIS A 136 4.87 -14.31 -4.18
CA HIS A 136 6.21 -13.70 -4.23
C HIS A 136 7.09 -14.25 -5.38
N GLU A 137 6.86 -15.47 -5.84
CA GLU A 137 7.58 -16.08 -6.96
C GLU A 137 6.85 -15.93 -8.30
N MET A 138 5.64 -15.40 -8.28
CA MET A 138 4.85 -15.15 -9.48
C MET A 138 5.13 -13.77 -10.06
N ASP A 139 4.75 -13.57 -11.31
CA ASP A 139 4.71 -12.22 -11.88
C ASP A 139 3.76 -11.34 -11.05
N VAL A 140 4.13 -10.10 -10.85
CA VAL A 140 3.37 -9.15 -10.03
C VAL A 140 1.94 -8.93 -10.53
N SER A 141 1.67 -9.22 -11.80
CA SER A 141 0.32 -9.13 -12.39
C SER A 141 -0.69 -10.03 -11.68
N HIS A 142 -0.24 -11.19 -11.18
CA HIS A 142 -1.12 -12.09 -10.42
C HIS A 142 -1.57 -11.48 -9.09
N PHE A 143 -0.66 -10.79 -8.41
CA PHE A 143 -0.97 -10.04 -7.20
C PHE A 143 -1.95 -8.90 -7.49
N VAL A 144 -1.68 -8.13 -8.55
CA VAL A 144 -2.54 -7.00 -8.95
C VAL A 144 -3.96 -7.48 -9.25
N GLU A 145 -4.10 -8.60 -9.96
CA GLU A 145 -5.40 -9.21 -10.24
C GLU A 145 -6.11 -9.64 -8.97
N ALA A 146 -5.39 -10.29 -8.05
CA ALA A 146 -5.95 -10.73 -6.77
C ALA A 146 -6.47 -9.53 -5.94
N LEU A 147 -5.71 -8.45 -5.88
CA LEU A 147 -6.13 -7.24 -5.17
C LEU A 147 -7.32 -6.54 -5.84
N ASN A 148 -7.38 -6.56 -7.16
CA ASN A 148 -8.56 -6.08 -7.90
C ASN A 148 -9.83 -6.89 -7.55
N ASN A 149 -9.70 -8.19 -7.32
CA ASN A 149 -10.82 -9.01 -6.87
C ASN A 149 -11.28 -8.60 -5.45
N TYR A 150 -10.38 -8.29 -4.55
CA TYR A 150 -10.71 -7.71 -3.23
C TYR A 150 -11.49 -6.41 -3.37
N TYR A 151 -11.07 -5.54 -4.27
CA TYR A 151 -11.74 -4.26 -4.54
C TYR A 151 -13.16 -4.46 -5.08
N ILE A 152 -13.35 -5.37 -6.04
CA ILE A 152 -14.66 -5.66 -6.63
C ILE A 152 -15.62 -6.21 -5.57
N LYS A 153 -15.16 -7.15 -4.74
CA LYS A 153 -15.95 -7.71 -3.65
C LYS A 153 -16.32 -6.64 -2.61
N PHE A 154 -15.38 -5.83 -2.21
CA PHE A 154 -15.61 -4.76 -1.24
C PHE A 154 -16.68 -3.78 -1.74
N ASN A 155 -16.63 -3.37 -2.99
CA ASN A 155 -17.62 -2.47 -3.59
C ASN A 155 -18.99 -3.10 -3.70
N ALA A 156 -19.08 -4.38 -4.04
CA ALA A 156 -20.35 -5.12 -4.08
C ALA A 156 -20.98 -5.19 -2.68
N ASP A 157 -20.20 -5.53 -1.67
CA ASP A 157 -20.66 -5.61 -0.29
C ASP A 157 -21.12 -4.24 0.24
N THR A 158 -20.39 -3.18 -0.08
CA THR A 158 -20.73 -1.81 0.29
C THR A 158 -22.04 -1.38 -0.37
N LYS A 159 -22.24 -1.70 -1.65
CA LYS A 159 -23.47 -1.39 -2.38
C LYS A 159 -24.68 -2.11 -1.76
N LEU A 160 -24.55 -3.38 -1.43
CA LEU A 160 -25.58 -4.15 -0.76
C LEU A 160 -25.95 -3.56 0.60
N LYS A 161 -24.95 -3.17 1.38
CA LYS A 161 -25.13 -2.53 2.67
C LYS A 161 -25.92 -1.22 2.54
N ARG A 162 -25.59 -0.38 1.57
CA ARG A 162 -26.32 0.90 1.30
C ARG A 162 -27.75 0.66 0.90
N ILE A 163 -28.01 -0.33 0.03
CA ILE A 163 -29.39 -0.69 -0.37
C ILE A 163 -30.19 -1.16 0.84
N ARG A 164 -29.62 -2.02 1.67
CA ARG A 164 -30.23 -2.53 2.89
C ARG A 164 -30.57 -1.41 3.87
N GLU A 165 -29.64 -0.52 4.14
CA GLU A 165 -29.84 0.64 5.03
C GLU A 165 -30.89 1.59 4.51
N SER A 166 -30.90 1.88 3.19
CA SER A 166 -31.89 2.77 2.57
C SER A 166 -33.32 2.23 2.64
N ARG A 167 -33.48 0.90 2.71
CA ARG A 167 -34.77 0.22 2.83
C ARG A 167 -35.16 -0.13 4.25
N GLY A 168 -34.29 0.16 5.24
CA GLY A 168 -34.50 -0.22 6.63
C GLY A 168 -34.47 -1.73 6.88
N LEU A 169 -33.83 -2.50 5.98
CA LEU A 169 -33.74 -3.97 6.07
C LEU A 169 -32.52 -4.37 6.91
N SER A 170 -32.68 -5.43 7.70
CA SER A 170 -31.58 -6.09 8.39
C SER A 170 -30.77 -6.99 7.46
N GLN A 171 -29.59 -7.42 7.90
CA GLN A 171 -28.74 -8.31 7.11
C GLN A 171 -29.40 -9.68 6.82
N SER A 172 -30.25 -10.13 7.73
CA SER A 172 -30.96 -11.42 7.60
C SER A 172 -32.14 -11.37 6.62
N GLU A 173 -32.57 -10.19 6.20
CA GLU A 173 -33.72 -10.00 5.29
C GLU A 173 -33.30 -9.90 3.82
N LEU A 174 -32.01 -9.95 3.55
CA LEU A 174 -31.45 -10.02 2.21
C LEU A 174 -31.02 -11.44 1.87
#